data_3783005c0f0f59bd9dbd83d8a7d46008
#
_entry.id   3783005c0f0f59bd9dbd83d8a7d46008
#
_cell.length_a   1.000
_cell.length_b   1.000
_cell.length_c   1.000
_cell.angle_alpha   90.00
_cell.angle_beta   90.00
_cell.angle_gamma   90.00
#
_symmetry.space_group_name_H-M   'P 1'
#
loop_
_entity.id
_entity.type
_entity.pdbx_description
1 polymer ?
#
loop_
_entity_poly.entity_id
_entity_poly.type
_entity_poly.pdbx_seq_one_letter_code
_entity_poly.pdbx_strand_id
1 'polypeptide(L)'
;MRLLTLASLITAALLSAAPAASAQTFVFGAQGEPVQLDPAVITDGISSRITRQLYDGLVKYRGATTEVEGALAERWEVSRDGKVWTFQIRKGVKFHDGNPLDAAAVVWNFERWWKAGHPQHDNQVKAGQTFEYWEAQFAGFDDKSIVSAIEAVGTHTVRITLKEPQAPFLANLAMFVFDIASPKAVERWGTEFGKHPVGTGAYKFVEWKPNQEVVLEANADYWGVKPKVKRLVVRNIKDNSQRLGALKAGEIHGMEGLNPDDVGVVKSDANLQLLLRPTNTTGYIAFNYKVKEFQDKRVRQAFAHAINKRGIVDALYGGTGLVASQFQPPALWGYNRELRDYEYSTSQAQTLLREAGLAQGLSDITWEDGKKEPLVFWYMSRSRPYFPNPKEIAEAMAADLAKVGIKTQLQTTEWAVYLDKRKNGQMPLYMLGWTGDNGDPDNFLCYFFCQPGAAREGFYGNKPLADVLLRAQKLTQQSERAKLYRQAEQLLRDDAGRLFIANNQPPLAFAKRVKGYVPHPTGSEYFNTVEMQ
;
A
#
# COMPACT_ATOMS: atom_id res chain seq x y z
N MET A 1 83.38 -27.03 27.14
CA MET A 1 82.13 -26.31 27.46
C MET A 1 81.51 -25.82 26.17
N ARG A 2 80.48 -26.50 25.68
CA ARG A 2 79.73 -26.13 24.50
C ARG A 2 78.28 -25.85 24.91
N LEU A 3 77.84 -24.61 24.77
CA LEU A 3 76.46 -24.22 24.94
C LEU A 3 75.69 -24.52 23.66
N LEU A 4 74.66 -25.32 23.76
CA LEU A 4 73.64 -25.56 22.73
C LEU A 4 72.49 -24.57 22.94
N THR A 5 72.27 -23.73 21.96
CA THR A 5 71.09 -22.85 21.85
C THR A 5 69.97 -23.57 21.12
N LEU A 6 68.85 -23.88 21.80
CA LEU A 6 67.61 -24.35 21.18
C LEU A 6 66.84 -23.14 20.64
N ALA A 7 66.63 -23.10 19.34
CA ALA A 7 65.71 -22.17 18.71
C ALA A 7 64.35 -22.83 18.58
N SER A 8 63.33 -22.34 19.32
CA SER A 8 61.94 -22.76 19.22
C SER A 8 61.27 -22.02 18.08
N LEU A 9 60.91 -22.69 17.00
CA LEU A 9 59.99 -22.21 15.97
C LEU A 9 58.56 -22.24 16.49
N ILE A 10 57.99 -21.05 16.76
CA ILE A 10 56.54 -20.91 17.00
C ILE A 10 55.91 -20.65 15.60
N THR A 11 55.27 -21.69 15.08
CA THR A 11 54.41 -21.59 13.89
C THR A 11 53.05 -21.00 14.31
N ALA A 12 52.87 -19.72 14.06
CA ALA A 12 51.56 -19.09 14.25
C ALA A 12 50.62 -19.53 13.12
N ALA A 13 49.74 -20.47 13.40
CA ALA A 13 48.62 -20.79 12.51
C ALA A 13 47.57 -19.67 12.62
N LEU A 14 47.62 -18.75 11.69
CA LEU A 14 46.55 -17.82 11.42
C LEU A 14 45.34 -18.62 10.88
N LEU A 15 44.43 -19.01 11.76
CA LEU A 15 43.12 -19.44 11.34
C LEU A 15 42.43 -18.21 10.70
N SER A 16 42.40 -18.18 9.40
CA SER A 16 41.51 -17.32 8.62
C SER A 16 40.07 -17.77 8.93
N ALA A 17 39.43 -17.14 9.91
CA ALA A 17 38.01 -17.26 10.11
C ALA A 17 37.31 -16.69 8.87
N ALA A 18 36.92 -17.56 7.97
CA ALA A 18 36.18 -17.24 6.78
C ALA A 18 34.85 -16.53 7.12
N PRO A 19 34.36 -15.64 6.26
CA PRO A 19 33.12 -14.89 6.47
C PRO A 19 31.88 -15.77 6.22
N ALA A 20 31.73 -16.87 6.96
CA ALA A 20 30.56 -17.74 6.86
C ALA A 20 29.28 -17.11 7.48
N ALA A 21 29.42 -16.03 8.25
CA ALA A 21 28.29 -15.35 8.88
C ALA A 21 27.55 -14.38 7.96
N SER A 22 28.19 -13.82 6.91
CA SER A 22 27.58 -12.81 6.05
C SER A 22 26.57 -13.38 5.04
N ALA A 23 26.76 -14.62 4.58
CA ALA A 23 25.86 -15.29 3.62
C ALA A 23 24.50 -15.71 4.24
N GLN A 24 24.34 -15.60 5.55
CA GLN A 24 23.15 -16.02 6.27
C GLN A 24 22.25 -14.86 6.70
N THR A 25 22.68 -13.59 6.52
CA THR A 25 21.93 -12.40 6.92
C THR A 25 21.61 -11.55 5.68
N PHE A 26 20.33 -11.23 5.50
CA PHE A 26 19.87 -10.25 4.53
C PHE A 26 19.44 -8.99 5.26
N VAL A 27 19.99 -7.83 4.87
CA VAL A 27 19.68 -6.51 5.45
C VAL A 27 18.96 -5.67 4.41
N PHE A 28 17.71 -5.27 4.69
CA PHE A 28 16.91 -4.39 3.85
C PHE A 28 16.82 -3.00 4.45
N GLY A 29 17.15 -1.97 3.69
CA GLY A 29 17.02 -0.56 4.08
C GLY A 29 15.61 -0.04 3.81
N ALA A 30 14.87 0.26 4.87
CA ALA A 30 13.53 0.83 4.82
C ALA A 30 13.55 2.35 5.06
N GLN A 31 12.54 3.06 4.54
CA GLN A 31 12.40 4.52 4.67
C GLN A 31 11.98 5.00 6.08
N GLY A 32 11.68 4.08 6.97
CA GLY A 32 11.20 4.34 8.32
C GLY A 32 11.12 3.06 9.14
N GLU A 33 10.65 3.19 10.37
CA GLU A 33 10.34 2.07 11.24
C GLU A 33 8.85 1.74 11.23
N PRO A 34 8.44 0.50 11.59
CA PRO A 34 7.03 0.15 11.73
C PRO A 34 6.37 0.96 12.84
N VAL A 35 5.08 1.23 12.70
CA VAL A 35 4.28 1.84 13.77
C VAL A 35 4.02 0.80 14.87
N GLN A 36 3.70 -0.42 14.46
CA GLN A 36 3.53 -1.60 15.30
C GLN A 36 3.49 -2.87 14.43
N LEU A 37 3.41 -4.05 15.05
CA LEU A 37 3.45 -5.32 14.33
C LEU A 37 2.22 -6.23 14.61
N ASP A 38 1.11 -5.66 15.09
CA ASP A 38 -0.20 -6.33 15.06
C ASP A 38 -0.85 -6.07 13.68
N PRO A 39 -1.02 -7.07 12.82
CA PRO A 39 -1.50 -6.87 11.45
C PRO A 39 -2.88 -6.22 11.39
N ALA A 40 -3.75 -6.51 12.36
CA ALA A 40 -5.15 -6.10 12.33
C ALA A 40 -5.39 -4.58 12.48
N VAL A 41 -4.41 -3.83 13.01
CA VAL A 41 -4.57 -2.40 13.34
C VAL A 41 -3.54 -1.49 12.64
N ILE A 42 -2.75 -2.02 11.70
CA ILE A 42 -1.80 -1.24 10.90
C ILE A 42 -2.41 -0.86 9.55
N THR A 43 -1.99 0.30 9.03
CA THR A 43 -2.45 0.83 7.73
C THR A 43 -1.31 1.29 6.84
N ASP A 44 -0.05 1.05 7.23
CA ASP A 44 1.12 1.55 6.53
C ASP A 44 1.99 0.46 5.90
N GLY A 45 2.66 0.80 4.78
CA GLY A 45 3.47 -0.14 4.01
C GLY A 45 4.78 -0.56 4.68
N ILE A 46 5.29 0.17 5.69
CA ILE A 46 6.52 -0.19 6.40
C ILE A 46 6.22 -1.31 7.40
N SER A 47 5.16 -1.12 8.20
CA SER A 47 4.67 -2.14 9.13
C SER A 47 4.26 -3.42 8.38
N SER A 48 3.50 -3.29 7.27
CA SER A 48 3.01 -4.44 6.50
C SER A 48 4.14 -5.27 5.89
N ARG A 49 5.25 -4.67 5.45
CA ARG A 49 6.42 -5.40 4.95
C ARG A 49 7.01 -6.36 5.99
N ILE A 50 7.00 -5.96 7.25
CA ILE A 50 7.51 -6.78 8.36
C ILE A 50 6.47 -7.83 8.75
N THR A 51 5.20 -7.44 8.91
CA THR A 51 4.14 -8.38 9.31
C THR A 51 3.96 -9.50 8.30
N ARG A 52 4.11 -9.24 6.98
CA ARG A 52 4.09 -10.30 5.94
C ARG A 52 5.17 -11.38 6.10
N GLN A 53 6.21 -11.13 6.87
CA GLN A 53 7.22 -12.17 7.17
C GLN A 53 6.84 -13.00 8.40
N LEU A 54 6.02 -12.41 9.29
CA LEU A 54 5.65 -12.98 10.59
C LEU A 54 4.33 -13.75 10.58
N TYR A 55 3.43 -13.42 9.65
CA TYR A 55 2.07 -13.95 9.62
C TYR A 55 1.71 -14.49 8.23
N ASP A 56 0.66 -15.31 8.18
CA ASP A 56 -0.03 -15.73 6.96
C ASP A 56 -1.53 -15.48 7.09
N GLY A 57 -2.19 -15.16 5.98
CA GLY A 57 -3.65 -15.09 5.86
C GLY A 57 -4.27 -16.43 5.46
N LEU A 58 -5.60 -16.49 5.39
CA LEU A 58 -6.31 -17.63 4.79
C LEU A 58 -5.87 -17.84 3.34
N VAL A 59 -5.69 -16.76 2.63
CA VAL A 59 -5.24 -16.72 1.24
C VAL A 59 -4.11 -15.69 1.10
N LYS A 60 -3.36 -15.78 0.01
CA LYS A 60 -2.24 -14.88 -0.32
C LYS A 60 -2.21 -14.57 -1.81
N TYR A 61 -1.31 -13.68 -2.22
CA TYR A 61 -1.07 -13.43 -3.64
C TYR A 61 -0.14 -14.45 -4.26
N ARG A 62 -0.37 -14.78 -5.54
CA ARG A 62 0.46 -15.67 -6.34
C ARG A 62 1.67 -14.93 -6.90
N GLY A 63 2.85 -15.23 -6.38
CA GLY A 63 4.11 -14.66 -6.88
C GLY A 63 4.11 -13.13 -6.90
N ALA A 64 4.39 -12.52 -8.06
CA ALA A 64 4.42 -11.07 -8.29
C ALA A 64 3.10 -10.50 -8.82
N THR A 65 2.00 -11.23 -8.67
CA THR A 65 0.68 -10.83 -9.13
C THR A 65 -0.25 -10.54 -7.96
N THR A 66 -1.42 -9.99 -8.23
CA THR A 66 -2.51 -9.84 -7.26
C THR A 66 -3.57 -10.93 -7.39
N GLU A 67 -3.28 -11.98 -8.16
CA GLU A 67 -4.13 -13.18 -8.18
C GLU A 67 -4.07 -13.90 -6.84
N VAL A 68 -5.22 -14.31 -6.35
CA VAL A 68 -5.33 -14.96 -5.04
C VAL A 68 -5.10 -16.46 -5.16
N GLU A 69 -4.29 -17.01 -4.25
CA GLU A 69 -4.09 -18.45 -4.07
C GLU A 69 -4.23 -18.84 -2.60
N GLY A 70 -4.35 -20.15 -2.33
CA GLY A 70 -4.46 -20.67 -0.97
C GLY A 70 -3.18 -20.45 -0.15
N ALA A 71 -3.37 -20.15 1.14
CA ALA A 71 -2.30 -20.08 2.14
C ALA A 71 -2.66 -20.96 3.35
N LEU A 72 -3.11 -20.40 4.47
CA LEU A 72 -3.60 -21.21 5.60
C LEU A 72 -4.88 -21.97 5.25
N ALA A 73 -5.68 -21.49 4.29
CA ALA A 73 -6.71 -22.29 3.64
C ALA A 73 -6.15 -22.94 2.37
N GLU A 74 -6.24 -24.27 2.27
CA GLU A 74 -5.78 -25.03 1.09
C GLU A 74 -6.71 -24.84 -0.10
N ARG A 75 -8.01 -24.70 0.16
CA ARG A 75 -9.06 -24.47 -0.82
C ARG A 75 -10.28 -23.83 -0.15
N TRP A 76 -11.14 -23.28 -0.97
CA TRP A 76 -12.42 -22.73 -0.53
C TRP A 76 -13.50 -23.01 -1.55
N GLU A 77 -14.74 -22.93 -1.07
CA GLU A 77 -15.94 -23.03 -1.90
C GLU A 77 -16.85 -21.83 -1.58
N VAL A 78 -17.58 -21.37 -2.57
CA VAL A 78 -18.59 -20.33 -2.42
C VAL A 78 -19.96 -20.86 -2.84
N SER A 79 -20.98 -20.56 -2.07
CA SER A 79 -22.36 -20.91 -2.40
C SER A 79 -22.81 -20.23 -3.70
N ARG A 80 -23.81 -20.81 -4.36
CA ARG A 80 -24.33 -20.30 -5.64
C ARG A 80 -24.82 -18.85 -5.57
N ASP A 81 -25.32 -18.42 -4.43
CA ASP A 81 -25.76 -17.04 -4.18
C ASP A 81 -24.64 -16.09 -3.78
N GLY A 82 -23.37 -16.57 -3.68
CA GLY A 82 -22.20 -15.78 -3.36
C GLY A 82 -22.09 -15.35 -1.88
N LYS A 83 -22.93 -15.89 -1.00
CA LYS A 83 -23.00 -15.42 0.40
C LYS A 83 -22.25 -16.29 1.39
N VAL A 84 -22.10 -17.58 1.13
CA VAL A 84 -21.46 -18.52 2.08
C VAL A 84 -20.13 -18.97 1.50
N TRP A 85 -19.07 -18.68 2.26
CA TRP A 85 -17.69 -19.06 1.95
C TRP A 85 -17.23 -20.13 2.92
N THR A 86 -16.76 -21.27 2.42
CA THR A 86 -16.28 -22.38 3.24
C THR A 86 -14.81 -22.65 2.94
N PHE A 87 -13.95 -22.44 3.93
CA PHE A 87 -12.49 -22.57 3.82
C PHE A 87 -12.03 -23.85 4.50
N GLN A 88 -11.19 -24.63 3.81
CA GLN A 88 -10.54 -25.83 4.36
C GLN A 88 -9.15 -25.44 4.89
N ILE A 89 -8.98 -25.45 6.20
CA ILE A 89 -7.76 -25.01 6.88
C ILE A 89 -6.69 -26.11 6.82
N ARG A 90 -5.47 -25.71 6.50
CA ARG A 90 -4.29 -26.57 6.41
C ARG A 90 -4.02 -27.26 7.75
N LYS A 91 -3.76 -28.57 7.70
CA LYS A 91 -3.43 -29.37 8.88
C LYS A 91 -1.96 -29.25 9.24
N GLY A 92 -1.65 -29.35 10.53
CA GLY A 92 -0.28 -29.43 11.06
C GLY A 92 0.47 -28.10 11.11
N VAL A 93 -0.15 -26.98 10.77
CA VAL A 93 0.43 -25.65 10.92
C VAL A 93 0.46 -25.27 12.40
N LYS A 94 1.58 -24.68 12.83
CA LYS A 94 1.76 -24.15 14.19
C LYS A 94 2.12 -22.66 14.15
N PHE A 95 1.64 -21.94 15.12
CA PHE A 95 2.14 -20.60 15.42
C PHE A 95 3.59 -20.66 15.92
N HIS A 96 4.29 -19.54 15.91
CA HIS A 96 5.68 -19.42 16.37
C HIS A 96 5.85 -19.80 17.85
N ASP A 97 4.79 -19.69 18.66
CA ASP A 97 4.73 -20.11 20.06
C ASP A 97 4.42 -21.61 20.26
N GLY A 98 4.32 -22.38 19.17
CA GLY A 98 4.07 -23.82 19.17
C GLY A 98 2.60 -24.24 19.27
N ASN A 99 1.66 -23.30 19.49
CA ASN A 99 0.24 -23.59 19.49
C ASN A 99 -0.24 -24.00 18.09
N PRO A 100 -1.19 -24.94 17.97
CA PRO A 100 -1.72 -25.33 16.66
C PRO A 100 -2.57 -24.22 16.05
N LEU A 101 -2.51 -24.10 14.72
CA LEU A 101 -3.48 -23.35 13.94
C LEU A 101 -4.62 -24.30 13.56
N ASP A 102 -5.84 -23.93 13.94
CA ASP A 102 -7.07 -24.65 13.62
C ASP A 102 -8.20 -23.67 13.27
N ALA A 103 -9.40 -24.21 12.98
CA ALA A 103 -10.56 -23.39 12.65
C ALA A 103 -10.97 -22.45 13.82
N ALA A 104 -10.79 -22.89 15.07
CA ALA A 104 -11.14 -22.06 16.23
C ALA A 104 -10.21 -20.84 16.34
N ALA A 105 -8.90 -21.00 16.09
CA ALA A 105 -7.96 -19.90 16.07
C ALA A 105 -8.26 -18.89 14.94
N VAL A 106 -8.71 -19.35 13.78
CA VAL A 106 -9.16 -18.48 12.68
C VAL A 106 -10.41 -17.71 13.09
N VAL A 107 -11.45 -18.40 13.58
CA VAL A 107 -12.71 -17.78 14.02
C VAL A 107 -12.43 -16.71 15.08
N TRP A 108 -11.57 -17.01 16.07
CA TRP A 108 -11.18 -16.07 17.12
C TRP A 108 -10.59 -14.76 16.54
N ASN A 109 -9.71 -14.83 15.52
CA ASN A 109 -9.15 -13.63 14.88
C ASN A 109 -10.22 -12.81 14.17
N PHE A 110 -11.11 -13.48 13.42
CA PHE A 110 -12.21 -12.79 12.75
C PHE A 110 -13.19 -12.16 13.75
N GLU A 111 -13.53 -12.83 14.84
CA GLU A 111 -14.37 -12.26 15.90
C GLU A 111 -13.70 -11.06 16.56
N ARG A 112 -12.39 -11.11 16.79
CA ARG A 112 -11.61 -9.97 17.28
C ARG A 112 -11.72 -8.76 16.34
N TRP A 113 -11.69 -8.96 15.03
CA TRP A 113 -11.80 -7.88 14.06
C TRP A 113 -13.22 -7.36 13.92
N TRP A 114 -14.21 -8.23 14.02
CA TRP A 114 -15.61 -7.97 13.72
C TRP A 114 -16.43 -7.49 14.92
N LYS A 115 -16.26 -8.13 16.08
CA LYS A 115 -17.07 -7.90 17.27
C LYS A 115 -16.47 -6.80 18.14
N ALA A 116 -17.13 -5.62 18.21
CA ALA A 116 -16.68 -4.52 19.06
C ALA A 116 -16.62 -4.90 20.55
N GLY A 117 -17.50 -5.81 21.00
CA GLY A 117 -17.50 -6.35 22.36
C GLY A 117 -16.45 -7.44 22.63
N HIS A 118 -15.65 -7.89 21.64
CA HIS A 118 -14.57 -8.84 21.88
C HIS A 118 -13.49 -8.18 22.77
N PRO A 119 -13.03 -8.81 23.88
CA PRO A 119 -12.11 -8.16 24.83
C PRO A 119 -10.84 -7.57 24.17
N GLN A 120 -10.27 -8.27 23.18
CA GLN A 120 -9.06 -7.81 22.49
C GLN A 120 -9.34 -6.82 21.35
N HIS A 121 -10.59 -6.61 20.95
CA HIS A 121 -11.02 -5.48 20.14
C HIS A 121 -11.16 -4.23 21.01
N ASP A 122 -11.97 -4.31 22.05
CA ASP A 122 -12.26 -3.21 22.96
C ASP A 122 -10.99 -2.65 23.62
N ASN A 123 -10.06 -3.53 24.05
CA ASN A 123 -8.78 -3.11 24.61
C ASN A 123 -7.94 -2.30 23.61
N GLN A 124 -7.87 -2.71 22.33
CA GLN A 124 -7.13 -1.97 21.31
C GLN A 124 -7.77 -0.61 21.02
N VAL A 125 -9.10 -0.55 20.93
CA VAL A 125 -9.83 0.70 20.70
C VAL A 125 -9.62 1.67 21.87
N LYS A 126 -9.69 1.20 23.12
CA LYS A 126 -9.38 1.99 24.32
C LYS A 126 -7.94 2.50 24.35
N ALA A 127 -7.01 1.78 23.72
CA ALA A 127 -5.62 2.21 23.55
C ALA A 127 -5.41 3.15 22.33
N GLY A 128 -6.48 3.59 21.67
CA GLY A 128 -6.43 4.51 20.53
C GLY A 128 -6.13 3.85 19.19
N GLN A 129 -6.20 2.52 19.10
CA GLN A 129 -6.05 1.78 17.86
C GLN A 129 -7.40 1.60 17.16
N THR A 130 -7.39 1.34 15.85
CA THR A 130 -8.61 1.13 15.07
C THR A 130 -8.46 -0.08 14.16
N PHE A 131 -9.56 -0.80 13.92
CA PHE A 131 -9.64 -1.87 12.92
C PHE A 131 -10.15 -1.28 11.59
N GLU A 132 -9.47 -0.24 11.11
CA GLU A 132 -9.91 0.61 9.98
C GLU A 132 -10.21 -0.20 8.72
N TYR A 133 -9.38 -1.19 8.40
CA TYR A 133 -9.59 -2.01 7.20
C TYR A 133 -10.78 -2.96 7.35
N TRP A 134 -11.06 -3.48 8.54
CA TRP A 134 -12.29 -4.25 8.74
C TRP A 134 -13.51 -3.38 8.51
N GLU A 135 -13.54 -2.21 9.13
CA GLU A 135 -14.64 -1.26 8.98
C GLU A 135 -14.85 -0.86 7.51
N ALA A 136 -13.78 -0.55 6.80
CA ALA A 136 -13.82 -0.11 5.41
C ALA A 136 -14.25 -1.21 4.43
N GLN A 137 -13.74 -2.46 4.61
CA GLN A 137 -13.97 -3.55 3.67
C GLN A 137 -15.28 -4.31 3.94
N PHE A 138 -15.75 -4.30 5.19
CA PHE A 138 -16.91 -5.09 5.60
C PHE A 138 -18.05 -4.23 6.21
N ALA A 139 -18.07 -2.93 5.91
CA ALA A 139 -19.13 -1.96 6.23
C ALA A 139 -19.40 -1.76 7.74
N GLY A 140 -18.36 -1.94 8.57
CA GLY A 140 -18.45 -1.68 10.01
C GLY A 140 -18.38 -2.93 10.87
N PHE A 141 -18.77 -2.76 12.15
CA PHE A 141 -18.66 -3.76 13.20
C PHE A 141 -20.03 -4.33 13.57
N ASP A 142 -20.05 -5.48 14.21
CA ASP A 142 -21.26 -6.15 14.71
C ASP A 142 -22.37 -6.24 13.65
N ASP A 143 -23.58 -5.80 13.97
CA ASP A 143 -24.71 -5.86 13.06
C ASP A 143 -24.64 -4.90 11.86
N LYS A 144 -23.72 -3.92 11.87
CA LYS A 144 -23.48 -3.06 10.70
C LYS A 144 -22.68 -3.77 9.62
N SER A 145 -21.82 -4.72 10.02
CA SER A 145 -21.00 -5.46 9.08
C SER A 145 -21.83 -6.25 8.08
N ILE A 146 -21.32 -6.39 6.85
CA ILE A 146 -21.88 -7.33 5.86
C ILE A 146 -21.65 -8.80 6.26
N VAL A 147 -20.75 -9.08 7.18
CA VAL A 147 -20.54 -10.42 7.75
C VAL A 147 -21.67 -10.68 8.75
N SER A 148 -22.38 -11.81 8.60
CA SER A 148 -23.48 -12.19 9.46
C SER A 148 -23.15 -13.37 10.39
N ALA A 149 -22.21 -14.25 10.00
CA ALA A 149 -21.74 -15.35 10.82
C ALA A 149 -20.33 -15.78 10.44
N ILE A 150 -19.56 -16.25 11.43
CA ILE A 150 -18.26 -16.88 11.26
C ILE A 150 -18.24 -18.09 12.20
N GLU A 151 -18.02 -19.31 11.66
CA GLU A 151 -18.19 -20.55 12.38
C GLU A 151 -17.07 -21.53 12.10
N ALA A 152 -16.61 -22.20 13.15
CA ALA A 152 -15.74 -23.39 13.02
C ALA A 152 -16.65 -24.62 12.80
N VAL A 153 -16.60 -25.20 11.60
CA VAL A 153 -17.32 -26.43 11.25
C VAL A 153 -16.35 -27.61 11.41
N GLY A 154 -16.14 -28.03 12.68
CA GLY A 154 -15.09 -28.97 13.03
C GLY A 154 -13.71 -28.32 13.11
N THR A 155 -12.65 -29.12 13.19
CA THR A 155 -11.30 -28.65 13.55
C THR A 155 -10.61 -27.86 12.41
N HIS A 156 -10.96 -28.13 11.15
CA HIS A 156 -10.23 -27.60 9.99
C HIS A 156 -11.13 -27.01 8.91
N THR A 157 -12.32 -26.58 9.27
CA THR A 157 -13.25 -25.93 8.33
C THR A 157 -13.82 -24.66 8.94
N VAL A 158 -13.66 -23.54 8.26
CA VAL A 158 -14.25 -22.25 8.64
C VAL A 158 -15.33 -21.89 7.62
N ARG A 159 -16.49 -21.51 8.12
CA ARG A 159 -17.60 -20.99 7.30
C ARG A 159 -17.82 -19.52 7.63
N ILE A 160 -17.84 -18.68 6.60
CA ILE A 160 -18.15 -17.25 6.71
C ILE A 160 -19.41 -16.98 5.90
N THR A 161 -20.43 -16.40 6.53
CA THR A 161 -21.69 -16.04 5.90
C THR A 161 -21.81 -14.52 5.80
N LEU A 162 -22.16 -14.03 4.61
CA LEU A 162 -22.38 -12.63 4.31
C LEU A 162 -23.88 -12.35 4.18
N LYS A 163 -24.31 -11.15 4.53
CA LYS A 163 -25.71 -10.67 4.35
C LYS A 163 -26.09 -10.56 2.88
N GLU A 164 -25.13 -10.17 2.05
CA GLU A 164 -25.25 -10.06 0.60
C GLU A 164 -23.97 -10.50 -0.08
N PRO A 165 -24.00 -10.88 -1.38
CA PRO A 165 -22.80 -11.27 -2.11
C PRO A 165 -21.86 -10.08 -2.20
N GLN A 166 -20.55 -10.35 -1.97
CA GLN A 166 -19.48 -9.38 -2.13
C GLN A 166 -18.35 -9.99 -2.94
N ALA A 167 -18.25 -9.60 -4.20
CA ALA A 167 -17.27 -10.16 -5.12
C ALA A 167 -15.80 -9.89 -4.72
N PRO A 168 -15.42 -8.72 -4.16
CA PRO A 168 -14.04 -8.48 -3.73
C PRO A 168 -13.68 -9.20 -2.42
N PHE A 169 -14.58 -9.94 -1.77
CA PHE A 169 -14.37 -10.57 -0.47
C PHE A 169 -13.07 -11.38 -0.39
N LEU A 170 -12.82 -12.25 -1.37
CA LEU A 170 -11.61 -13.07 -1.39
C LEU A 170 -10.33 -12.23 -1.59
N ALA A 171 -10.38 -11.22 -2.45
CA ALA A 171 -9.26 -10.31 -2.67
C ALA A 171 -8.97 -9.48 -1.41
N ASN A 172 -10.00 -9.07 -0.68
CA ASN A 172 -9.86 -8.38 0.59
C ASN A 172 -9.18 -9.27 1.64
N LEU A 173 -9.55 -10.56 1.73
CA LEU A 173 -8.91 -11.50 2.65
C LEU A 173 -7.43 -11.78 2.35
N ALA A 174 -6.92 -11.46 1.16
CA ALA A 174 -5.50 -11.56 0.82
C ALA A 174 -4.68 -10.36 1.33
N MET A 175 -5.32 -9.32 1.87
CA MET A 175 -4.64 -8.16 2.42
C MET A 175 -3.94 -8.52 3.74
N PHE A 176 -2.79 -7.90 4.00
CA PHE A 176 -1.96 -8.16 5.18
C PHE A 176 -2.68 -7.98 6.52
N VAL A 177 -3.70 -7.15 6.56
CA VAL A 177 -4.47 -6.84 7.77
C VAL A 177 -5.35 -8.00 8.24
N PHE A 178 -5.62 -8.97 7.36
CA PHE A 178 -6.39 -10.18 7.66
C PHE A 178 -5.50 -11.41 7.84
N ASP A 179 -4.21 -11.21 8.13
CA ASP A 179 -3.30 -12.27 8.51
C ASP A 179 -3.58 -12.74 9.95
N ILE A 180 -3.41 -14.04 10.20
CA ILE A 180 -3.86 -14.70 11.44
C ILE A 180 -2.77 -14.64 12.52
N ALA A 181 -3.10 -14.03 13.66
CA ALA A 181 -2.25 -13.97 14.85
C ALA A 181 -2.54 -15.13 15.83
N SER A 182 -1.57 -15.51 16.66
CA SER A 182 -1.79 -16.46 17.75
C SER A 182 -2.77 -15.89 18.78
N PRO A 183 -3.97 -16.48 18.98
CA PRO A 183 -4.92 -16.02 20.00
C PRO A 183 -4.30 -15.92 21.39
N LYS A 184 -3.54 -16.94 21.79
CA LYS A 184 -2.88 -16.96 23.11
C LYS A 184 -1.84 -15.87 23.30
N ALA A 185 -1.11 -15.51 22.24
CA ALA A 185 -0.16 -14.42 22.31
C ALA A 185 -0.87 -13.05 22.39
N VAL A 186 -1.94 -12.87 21.62
CA VAL A 186 -2.76 -11.64 21.69
C VAL A 186 -3.40 -11.50 23.08
N GLU A 187 -3.95 -12.57 23.64
CA GLU A 187 -4.53 -12.57 25.00
C GLU A 187 -3.47 -12.26 26.06
N ARG A 188 -2.27 -12.85 25.93
CA ARG A 188 -1.16 -12.64 26.86
C ARG A 188 -0.65 -11.21 26.87
N TRP A 189 -0.49 -10.60 25.69
CA TRP A 189 0.18 -9.31 25.53
C TRP A 189 -0.79 -8.12 25.38
N GLY A 190 -2.05 -8.38 25.06
CA GLY A 190 -3.09 -7.37 24.91
C GLY A 190 -2.67 -6.23 23.98
N THR A 191 -2.67 -5.00 24.48
CA THR A 191 -2.28 -3.81 23.72
C THR A 191 -0.81 -3.75 23.32
N GLU A 192 0.05 -4.52 24.02
CA GLU A 192 1.49 -4.62 23.73
C GLU A 192 1.82 -5.72 22.70
N PHE A 193 0.80 -6.45 22.19
CA PHE A 193 1.00 -7.54 21.22
C PHE A 193 1.83 -7.13 20.00
N GLY A 194 1.66 -5.89 19.52
CA GLY A 194 2.45 -5.35 18.42
C GLY A 194 3.97 -5.27 18.66
N LYS A 195 4.43 -5.37 19.92
CA LYS A 195 5.85 -5.49 20.29
C LYS A 195 6.30 -6.95 20.50
N HIS A 196 5.36 -7.87 20.55
CA HIS A 196 5.57 -9.31 20.78
C HIS A 196 4.81 -10.15 19.74
N PRO A 197 5.03 -9.89 18.44
CA PRO A 197 4.25 -10.49 17.36
C PRO A 197 4.47 -12.01 17.27
N VAL A 198 3.38 -12.76 17.18
CA VAL A 198 3.38 -14.22 17.04
C VAL A 198 2.38 -14.62 15.96
N GLY A 199 2.88 -15.12 14.84
CA GLY A 199 2.11 -15.61 13.70
C GLY A 199 2.54 -17.01 13.28
N THR A 200 2.28 -17.35 12.01
CA THR A 200 2.63 -18.64 11.39
C THR A 200 3.70 -18.49 10.30
N GLY A 201 4.18 -17.26 10.08
CA GLY A 201 4.98 -16.85 8.93
C GLY A 201 6.36 -17.49 8.80
N ALA A 202 7.01 -17.19 7.68
CA ALA A 202 8.30 -17.74 7.30
C ALA A 202 9.46 -17.30 8.23
N TYR A 203 9.28 -16.17 8.91
CA TYR A 203 10.23 -15.67 9.90
C TYR A 203 9.56 -15.48 11.25
N LYS A 204 10.36 -15.62 12.32
CA LYS A 204 10.00 -15.35 13.72
C LYS A 204 10.59 -14.02 14.16
N PHE A 205 9.87 -13.30 15.00
CA PHE A 205 10.35 -12.06 15.61
C PHE A 205 11.47 -12.35 16.62
N VAL A 206 12.54 -11.56 16.57
CA VAL A 206 13.65 -11.61 17.53
C VAL A 206 13.68 -10.36 18.38
N GLU A 207 13.81 -9.18 17.76
CA GLU A 207 13.88 -7.91 18.45
C GLU A 207 13.47 -6.73 17.57
N TRP A 208 13.03 -5.68 18.19
CA TRP A 208 12.83 -4.37 17.58
C TRP A 208 13.61 -3.32 18.39
N LYS A 209 14.61 -2.74 17.76
CA LYS A 209 15.38 -1.61 18.30
C LYS A 209 14.80 -0.33 17.74
N PRO A 210 14.06 0.47 18.53
CA PRO A 210 13.42 1.69 18.05
C PRO A 210 14.39 2.63 17.33
N ASN A 211 13.97 3.22 16.22
CA ASN A 211 14.76 4.07 15.33
C ASN A 211 15.98 3.42 14.66
N GLN A 212 16.21 2.11 14.84
CA GLN A 212 17.35 1.41 14.28
C GLN A 212 16.92 0.30 13.33
N GLU A 213 16.41 -0.81 13.85
CA GLU A 213 16.13 -1.99 13.04
C GLU A 213 15.13 -2.94 13.71
N VAL A 214 14.46 -3.75 12.88
CA VAL A 214 13.72 -4.93 13.30
C VAL A 214 14.48 -6.17 12.80
N VAL A 215 14.66 -7.15 13.69
CA VAL A 215 15.40 -8.37 13.44
C VAL A 215 14.47 -9.57 13.50
N LEU A 216 14.51 -10.39 12.47
CA LEU A 216 13.75 -11.61 12.33
C LEU A 216 14.69 -12.80 12.08
N GLU A 217 14.30 -13.99 12.54
CA GLU A 217 15.01 -15.24 12.24
C GLU A 217 14.14 -16.21 11.43
N ALA A 218 14.77 -17.04 10.63
CA ALA A 218 14.08 -18.03 9.81
C ALA A 218 13.29 -19.03 10.67
N ASN A 219 12.02 -19.25 10.32
CA ASN A 219 11.20 -20.30 10.91
C ASN A 219 11.53 -21.64 10.23
N ALA A 220 12.30 -22.48 10.90
CA ALA A 220 12.68 -23.81 10.39
C ALA A 220 11.46 -24.74 10.20
N ASP A 221 10.36 -24.49 10.93
CA ASP A 221 9.14 -25.29 10.89
C ASP A 221 8.06 -24.67 9.97
N TYR A 222 8.44 -23.67 9.14
CA TYR A 222 7.49 -23.03 8.24
C TYR A 222 6.83 -24.05 7.31
N TRP A 223 5.53 -23.97 7.20
CA TRP A 223 4.69 -24.88 6.41
C TRP A 223 4.84 -24.68 4.89
N GLY A 224 5.26 -23.50 4.45
CA GLY A 224 5.45 -23.13 3.05
C GLY A 224 6.91 -23.22 2.61
N VAL A 225 7.31 -22.34 1.67
CA VAL A 225 8.70 -22.25 1.19
C VAL A 225 9.56 -21.66 2.29
N LYS A 226 10.46 -22.48 2.85
CA LYS A 226 11.33 -22.07 3.96
C LYS A 226 12.33 -20.99 3.52
N PRO A 227 12.66 -20.04 4.41
CA PRO A 227 13.66 -19.02 4.13
C PRO A 227 15.03 -19.60 3.80
N LYS A 228 15.68 -19.04 2.77
CA LYS A 228 17.06 -19.39 2.42
C LYS A 228 18.08 -18.63 3.25
N VAL A 229 17.76 -17.41 3.72
CA VAL A 229 18.57 -16.63 4.65
C VAL A 229 18.09 -16.84 6.07
N LYS A 230 19.03 -17.03 7.01
CA LYS A 230 18.70 -17.34 8.40
C LYS A 230 18.24 -16.13 9.20
N ARG A 231 18.73 -14.95 8.86
CA ARG A 231 18.44 -13.70 9.57
C ARG A 231 18.03 -12.62 8.59
N LEU A 232 16.89 -12.00 8.82
CA LEU A 232 16.39 -10.85 8.09
C LEU A 232 16.44 -9.62 9.01
N VAL A 233 17.09 -8.56 8.55
CA VAL A 233 17.16 -7.28 9.25
C VAL A 233 16.49 -6.22 8.40
N VAL A 234 15.49 -5.55 8.93
CA VAL A 234 14.88 -4.36 8.30
C VAL A 234 15.43 -3.13 9.01
N ARG A 235 16.35 -2.44 8.35
CA ARG A 235 17.09 -1.30 8.92
C ARG A 235 16.41 0.01 8.56
N ASN A 236 16.15 0.86 9.55
CA ASN A 236 15.58 2.18 9.36
C ASN A 236 16.67 3.17 8.93
N ILE A 237 16.60 3.64 7.68
CA ILE A 237 17.46 4.72 7.15
C ILE A 237 16.52 5.70 6.43
N LYS A 238 16.16 6.81 7.08
CA LYS A 238 15.10 7.73 6.61
C LYS A 238 15.47 8.46 5.30
N ASP A 239 16.73 8.86 5.17
CA ASP A 239 17.20 9.60 4.00
C ASP A 239 17.52 8.65 2.83
N ASN A 240 17.00 8.95 1.63
CA ASN A 240 17.14 8.11 0.44
C ASN A 240 18.60 8.02 -0.05
N SER A 241 19.35 9.13 0.00
CA SER A 241 20.74 9.18 -0.45
C SER A 241 21.66 8.45 0.52
N GLN A 242 21.42 8.55 1.84
CA GLN A 242 22.14 7.76 2.85
C GLN A 242 21.86 6.25 2.66
N ARG A 243 20.61 5.87 2.32
CA ARG A 243 20.26 4.47 2.03
C ARG A 243 21.02 3.94 0.82
N LEU A 244 21.12 4.73 -0.27
CA LEU A 244 21.90 4.35 -1.44
C LEU A 244 23.39 4.28 -1.10
N GLY A 245 23.91 5.20 -0.28
CA GLY A 245 25.29 5.15 0.24
C GLY A 245 25.57 3.86 1.00
N ALA A 246 24.70 3.48 1.93
CA ALA A 246 24.80 2.24 2.70
C ALA A 246 24.73 0.98 1.80
N LEU A 247 23.92 0.99 0.72
CA LEU A 247 23.87 -0.09 -0.25
C LEU A 247 25.19 -0.22 -1.02
N LYS A 248 25.76 0.89 -1.49
CA LYS A 248 27.06 0.91 -2.17
C LYS A 248 28.22 0.47 -1.26
N ALA A 249 28.15 0.81 0.02
CA ALA A 249 29.11 0.37 1.04
C ALA A 249 28.95 -1.11 1.44
N GLY A 250 27.85 -1.77 1.02
CA GLY A 250 27.55 -3.16 1.39
C GLY A 250 27.02 -3.34 2.82
N GLU A 251 26.65 -2.26 3.50
CA GLU A 251 26.06 -2.27 4.84
C GLU A 251 24.60 -2.76 4.83
N ILE A 252 23.91 -2.56 3.70
CA ILE A 252 22.60 -3.14 3.38
C ILE A 252 22.67 -3.86 2.04
N HIS A 253 21.69 -4.72 1.75
CA HIS A 253 21.70 -5.57 0.57
C HIS A 253 20.58 -5.24 -0.42
N GLY A 254 19.58 -4.51 0.03
CA GLY A 254 18.48 -4.00 -0.80
C GLY A 254 17.84 -2.80 -0.14
N MET A 255 17.18 -1.96 -0.93
CA MET A 255 16.49 -0.77 -0.45
C MET A 255 15.29 -0.41 -1.30
N GLU A 256 14.37 0.31 -0.67
CA GLU A 256 13.29 1.04 -1.34
C GLU A 256 13.55 2.54 -1.35
N GLY A 257 12.72 3.31 -2.08
CA GLY A 257 12.75 4.77 -2.07
C GLY A 257 14.00 5.34 -2.74
N LEU A 258 14.38 4.77 -3.87
CA LEU A 258 15.42 5.33 -4.72
C LEU A 258 14.92 6.66 -5.32
N ASN A 259 15.73 7.71 -5.25
CA ASN A 259 15.40 8.98 -5.90
C ASN A 259 15.37 8.81 -7.44
N PRO A 260 14.50 9.52 -8.16
CA PRO A 260 14.47 9.48 -9.63
C PRO A 260 15.83 9.73 -10.29
N ASP A 261 16.61 10.68 -9.78
CA ASP A 261 17.93 11.04 -10.29
C ASP A 261 18.97 9.93 -10.10
N ASP A 262 18.80 9.09 -9.07
CA ASP A 262 19.71 7.99 -8.76
C ASP A 262 19.44 6.72 -9.61
N VAL A 263 18.33 6.66 -10.34
CA VAL A 263 17.96 5.49 -11.17
C VAL A 263 19.03 5.19 -12.22
N GLY A 264 19.56 6.22 -12.88
CA GLY A 264 20.67 6.09 -13.83
C GLY A 264 21.95 5.58 -13.19
N VAL A 265 22.26 6.07 -11.98
CA VAL A 265 23.44 5.66 -11.20
C VAL A 265 23.38 4.17 -10.87
N VAL A 266 22.24 3.68 -10.37
CA VAL A 266 22.06 2.25 -10.05
C VAL A 266 22.13 1.37 -11.29
N LYS A 267 21.56 1.81 -12.43
CA LYS A 267 21.62 1.06 -13.70
C LYS A 267 23.05 0.88 -14.23
N SER A 268 23.92 1.86 -14.02
CA SER A 268 25.31 1.84 -14.50
C SER A 268 26.30 1.14 -13.57
N ASP A 269 25.92 0.89 -12.32
CA ASP A 269 26.78 0.22 -11.33
C ASP A 269 26.79 -1.30 -11.54
N ALA A 270 27.99 -1.87 -11.80
CA ALA A 270 28.16 -3.30 -12.05
C ALA A 270 27.79 -4.20 -10.83
N ASN A 271 27.83 -3.65 -9.62
CA ASN A 271 27.57 -4.36 -8.36
C ASN A 271 26.11 -4.24 -7.90
N LEU A 272 25.32 -3.41 -8.58
CA LEU A 272 23.91 -3.16 -8.22
C LEU A 272 22.97 -3.69 -9.29
N GLN A 273 21.72 -3.87 -8.92
CA GLN A 273 20.61 -4.14 -9.82
C GLN A 273 19.42 -3.25 -9.47
N LEU A 274 18.79 -2.72 -10.50
CA LEU A 274 17.52 -1.99 -10.40
C LEU A 274 16.38 -2.95 -10.62
N LEU A 275 15.43 -2.96 -9.70
CA LEU A 275 14.17 -3.66 -9.85
C LEU A 275 13.04 -2.63 -9.85
N LEU A 276 12.05 -2.80 -10.72
CA LEU A 276 10.85 -1.96 -10.73
C LEU A 276 9.69 -2.75 -10.14
N ARG A 277 9.01 -2.16 -9.17
CA ARG A 277 7.77 -2.72 -8.65
C ARG A 277 6.68 -2.55 -9.71
N PRO A 278 5.90 -3.60 -10.04
CA PRO A 278 4.76 -3.44 -10.96
C PRO A 278 3.83 -2.34 -10.47
N THR A 279 3.35 -1.49 -11.40
CA THR A 279 2.53 -0.35 -11.02
C THR A 279 1.18 -0.78 -10.45
N ASN A 280 0.92 -0.40 -9.22
CA ASN A 280 -0.38 -0.50 -8.54
C ASN A 280 -0.65 0.80 -7.80
N THR A 281 -0.16 1.92 -8.36
CA THR A 281 -0.27 3.24 -7.75
C THR A 281 -0.86 4.23 -8.73
N THR A 282 -1.60 5.21 -8.22
CA THR A 282 -2.07 6.35 -9.01
C THR A 282 -1.93 7.63 -8.20
N GLY A 283 -1.17 8.59 -8.74
CA GLY A 283 -1.09 9.95 -8.24
C GLY A 283 -2.16 10.82 -8.87
N TYR A 284 -2.82 11.65 -8.06
CA TYR A 284 -3.92 12.49 -8.52
C TYR A 284 -3.97 13.85 -7.82
N ILE A 285 -4.70 14.78 -8.43
CA ILE A 285 -5.19 16.00 -7.80
C ILE A 285 -6.66 15.79 -7.46
N ALA A 286 -7.04 16.12 -6.22
CA ALA A 286 -8.42 16.11 -5.77
C ALA A 286 -8.91 17.55 -5.51
N PHE A 287 -10.14 17.79 -5.90
CA PHE A 287 -10.90 19.00 -5.63
C PHE A 287 -11.75 18.85 -4.38
N ASN A 288 -11.89 19.90 -3.60
CA ASN A 288 -12.86 19.95 -2.52
C ASN A 288 -14.17 20.55 -3.03
N TYR A 289 -15.21 19.73 -3.05
CA TYR A 289 -16.52 20.13 -3.61
C TYR A 289 -17.33 21.07 -2.71
N LYS A 290 -16.82 21.42 -1.52
CA LYS A 290 -17.31 22.53 -0.71
C LYS A 290 -16.85 23.90 -1.25
N VAL A 291 -15.96 23.90 -2.22
CA VAL A 291 -15.55 25.10 -2.98
C VAL A 291 -16.49 25.28 -4.16
N LYS A 292 -17.16 26.44 -4.26
CA LYS A 292 -18.20 26.70 -5.26
C LYS A 292 -17.69 26.58 -6.69
N GLU A 293 -16.50 27.11 -6.97
CA GLU A 293 -15.89 27.07 -8.29
C GLU A 293 -15.62 25.64 -8.76
N PHE A 294 -15.33 24.72 -7.82
CA PHE A 294 -15.08 23.31 -8.15
C PHE A 294 -16.34 22.47 -8.33
N GLN A 295 -17.53 23.02 -8.06
CA GLN A 295 -18.81 22.37 -8.39
C GLN A 295 -19.10 22.40 -9.89
N ASP A 296 -18.58 23.42 -10.62
CA ASP A 296 -18.68 23.49 -12.08
C ASP A 296 -17.63 22.57 -12.74
N LYS A 297 -18.11 21.55 -13.47
CA LYS A 297 -17.22 20.62 -14.17
C LYS A 297 -16.31 21.27 -15.21
N ARG A 298 -16.74 22.40 -15.81
CA ARG A 298 -15.93 23.13 -16.79
C ARG A 298 -14.66 23.69 -16.17
N VAL A 299 -14.74 24.13 -14.92
CA VAL A 299 -13.56 24.54 -14.14
C VAL A 299 -12.62 23.37 -13.93
N ARG A 300 -13.12 22.22 -13.50
CA ARG A 300 -12.29 21.02 -13.30
C ARG A 300 -11.67 20.51 -14.60
N GLN A 301 -12.43 20.53 -15.71
CA GLN A 301 -11.93 20.19 -17.04
C GLN A 301 -10.86 21.19 -17.52
N ALA A 302 -11.00 22.49 -17.18
CA ALA A 302 -9.95 23.47 -17.46
C ALA A 302 -8.63 23.13 -16.77
N PHE A 303 -8.65 22.72 -15.50
CA PHE A 303 -7.46 22.19 -14.82
C PHE A 303 -6.88 20.98 -15.54
N ALA A 304 -7.73 20.06 -16.03
CA ALA A 304 -7.28 18.86 -16.74
C ALA A 304 -6.55 19.19 -18.05
N HIS A 305 -7.06 20.17 -18.81
CA HIS A 305 -6.42 20.64 -20.04
C HIS A 305 -5.20 21.53 -19.81
N ALA A 306 -5.11 22.21 -18.66
CA ALA A 306 -4.02 23.13 -18.34
C ALA A 306 -2.71 22.43 -17.94
N ILE A 307 -2.76 21.23 -17.39
CA ILE A 307 -1.59 20.52 -16.85
C ILE A 307 -0.93 19.62 -17.90
N ASN A 308 0.34 19.89 -18.22
CA ASN A 308 1.15 19.05 -19.11
C ASN A 308 1.66 17.79 -18.39
N LYS A 309 0.78 16.83 -18.18
CA LYS A 309 1.10 15.57 -17.46
C LYS A 309 2.29 14.83 -18.10
N ARG A 310 2.38 14.79 -19.44
CA ARG A 310 3.47 14.14 -20.17
C ARG A 310 4.81 14.77 -19.82
N GLY A 311 4.92 16.11 -19.96
CA GLY A 311 6.15 16.81 -19.62
C GLY A 311 6.58 16.62 -18.17
N ILE A 312 5.63 16.62 -17.22
CA ILE A 312 5.88 16.37 -15.80
C ILE A 312 6.41 14.94 -15.57
N VAL A 313 5.76 13.94 -16.16
CA VAL A 313 6.17 12.53 -15.98
C VAL A 313 7.54 12.27 -16.61
N ASP A 314 7.78 12.76 -17.80
CA ASP A 314 9.07 12.56 -18.50
C ASP A 314 10.23 13.24 -17.76
N ALA A 315 9.99 14.41 -17.15
CA ALA A 315 11.04 15.17 -16.46
C ALA A 315 11.30 14.71 -15.01
N LEU A 316 10.25 14.30 -14.26
CA LEU A 316 10.34 14.21 -12.80
C LEU A 316 10.18 12.80 -12.23
N TYR A 317 9.99 11.75 -13.07
CA TYR A 317 9.82 10.37 -12.59
C TYR A 317 11.01 9.45 -12.90
N GLY A 318 12.12 9.98 -13.43
CA GLY A 318 13.32 9.17 -13.71
C GLY A 318 13.07 7.97 -14.64
N GLY A 319 12.10 8.08 -15.55
CA GLY A 319 11.73 7.02 -16.50
C GLY A 319 10.94 5.85 -15.86
N THR A 320 10.40 6.02 -14.66
CA THR A 320 9.58 5.01 -13.96
C THR A 320 8.08 5.33 -13.96
N GLY A 321 7.69 6.52 -14.43
CA GLY A 321 6.32 6.99 -14.50
C GLY A 321 5.62 6.69 -15.82
N LEU A 322 4.31 6.50 -15.75
CA LEU A 322 3.39 6.44 -16.89
C LEU A 322 2.31 7.50 -16.68
N VAL A 323 1.92 8.22 -17.73
CA VAL A 323 0.80 9.18 -17.63
C VAL A 323 -0.48 8.40 -17.34
N ALA A 324 -1.22 8.82 -16.29
CA ALA A 324 -2.49 8.21 -15.92
C ALA A 324 -3.66 8.88 -16.65
N SER A 325 -4.55 8.09 -17.25
CA SER A 325 -5.80 8.54 -17.88
C SER A 325 -7.04 8.24 -17.04
N GLN A 326 -6.90 7.41 -16.01
CA GLN A 326 -7.98 6.94 -15.13
C GLN A 326 -7.43 6.57 -13.76
N PHE A 327 -8.32 6.27 -12.80
CA PHE A 327 -7.90 5.98 -11.44
C PHE A 327 -7.22 4.62 -11.31
N GLN A 328 -7.75 3.60 -11.96
CA GLN A 328 -7.13 2.28 -11.96
C GLN A 328 -5.77 2.31 -12.68
N PRO A 329 -4.72 1.68 -12.13
CA PRO A 329 -3.47 1.48 -12.86
C PRO A 329 -3.63 0.40 -13.95
N PRO A 330 -2.78 0.45 -15.01
CA PRO A 330 -2.91 -0.42 -16.19
C PRO A 330 -2.82 -1.93 -15.92
N ALA A 331 -2.27 -2.34 -14.78
CA ALA A 331 -2.14 -3.75 -14.40
C ALA A 331 -3.46 -4.40 -13.95
N LEU A 332 -4.47 -3.60 -13.56
CA LEU A 332 -5.74 -4.15 -13.09
C LEU A 332 -6.64 -4.63 -14.23
N TRP A 333 -7.32 -5.74 -14.01
CA TRP A 333 -8.17 -6.41 -15.00
C TRP A 333 -9.40 -5.58 -15.44
N GLY A 334 -9.82 -4.57 -14.66
CA GLY A 334 -10.90 -3.64 -15.00
C GLY A 334 -10.46 -2.41 -15.80
N TYR A 335 -9.16 -2.26 -16.09
CA TYR A 335 -8.62 -1.08 -16.78
C TYR A 335 -9.24 -0.86 -18.16
N ASN A 336 -9.68 0.40 -18.43
CA ASN A 336 -10.25 0.78 -19.71
C ASN A 336 -9.15 1.27 -20.68
N ARG A 337 -8.69 0.39 -21.59
CA ARG A 337 -7.62 0.72 -22.55
C ARG A 337 -8.06 1.71 -23.65
N GLU A 338 -9.38 1.90 -23.82
CA GLU A 338 -9.94 2.80 -24.83
C GLU A 338 -10.14 4.22 -24.28
N LEU A 339 -10.16 4.37 -22.94
CA LEU A 339 -10.37 5.67 -22.30
C LEU A 339 -9.20 6.60 -22.60
N ARG A 340 -9.51 7.75 -23.21
CA ARG A 340 -8.54 8.80 -23.49
C ARG A 340 -8.56 9.85 -22.40
N ASP A 341 -7.38 10.30 -22.03
CA ASP A 341 -7.20 11.41 -21.11
C ASP A 341 -7.57 12.75 -21.77
N TYR A 342 -7.64 13.81 -20.99
CA TYR A 342 -7.71 15.18 -21.50
C TYR A 342 -6.38 15.56 -22.17
N GLU A 343 -6.47 16.11 -23.36
CA GLU A 343 -5.28 16.62 -24.06
C GLU A 343 -4.79 17.93 -23.41
N TYR A 344 -3.49 18.10 -23.30
CA TYR A 344 -2.90 19.36 -22.85
C TYR A 344 -3.21 20.46 -23.88
N SER A 345 -3.96 21.47 -23.47
CA SER A 345 -4.38 22.59 -24.31
C SER A 345 -4.70 23.84 -23.48
N THR A 346 -3.79 24.78 -23.45
CA THR A 346 -4.01 26.07 -22.76
C THR A 346 -5.18 26.85 -23.34
N SER A 347 -5.39 26.77 -24.64
CA SER A 347 -6.52 27.45 -25.32
C SER A 347 -7.87 26.83 -24.92
N GLN A 348 -7.96 25.49 -24.83
CA GLN A 348 -9.18 24.82 -24.37
C GLN A 348 -9.46 25.12 -22.90
N ALA A 349 -8.43 25.13 -22.06
CA ALA A 349 -8.55 25.47 -20.65
C ALA A 349 -9.09 26.90 -20.46
N GLN A 350 -8.53 27.89 -21.18
CA GLN A 350 -9.01 29.29 -21.16
C GLN A 350 -10.45 29.44 -21.66
N THR A 351 -10.83 28.65 -22.67
CA THR A 351 -12.20 28.65 -23.19
C THR A 351 -13.19 28.18 -22.13
N LEU A 352 -12.89 27.04 -21.47
CA LEU A 352 -13.71 26.48 -20.40
C LEU A 352 -13.83 27.42 -19.19
N LEU A 353 -12.73 28.09 -18.79
CA LEU A 353 -12.76 29.08 -17.72
C LEU A 353 -13.68 30.26 -18.09
N ARG A 354 -13.59 30.76 -19.32
CA ARG A 354 -14.44 31.86 -19.83
C ARG A 354 -15.93 31.45 -19.82
N GLU A 355 -16.25 30.24 -20.29
CA GLU A 355 -17.61 29.71 -20.29
C GLU A 355 -18.15 29.49 -18.87
N ALA A 356 -17.28 29.20 -17.89
CA ALA A 356 -17.61 29.10 -16.47
C ALA A 356 -17.71 30.48 -15.77
N GLY A 357 -17.56 31.60 -16.49
CA GLY A 357 -17.60 32.95 -15.91
C GLY A 357 -16.30 33.42 -15.27
N LEU A 358 -15.19 32.68 -15.46
CA LEU A 358 -13.86 32.97 -14.91
C LEU A 358 -12.88 33.52 -15.97
N ALA A 359 -13.36 34.43 -16.82
CA ALA A 359 -12.55 35.01 -17.91
C ALA A 359 -11.28 35.75 -17.44
N GLN A 360 -11.27 36.21 -16.19
CA GLN A 360 -10.10 36.87 -15.56
C GLN A 360 -9.16 35.89 -14.85
N GLY A 361 -9.43 34.58 -14.97
CA GLY A 361 -8.71 33.51 -14.27
C GLY A 361 -9.30 33.20 -12.91
N LEU A 362 -8.54 32.42 -12.11
CA LEU A 362 -8.93 31.97 -10.78
C LEU A 362 -7.73 32.13 -9.83
N SER A 363 -7.83 33.06 -8.86
CA SER A 363 -6.81 33.27 -7.80
C SER A 363 -7.37 33.07 -6.40
N ASP A 364 -8.67 33.27 -6.24
CA ASP A 364 -9.40 33.14 -4.99
C ASP A 364 -10.57 32.17 -5.18
N ILE A 365 -10.91 31.45 -4.11
CA ILE A 365 -12.01 30.50 -4.07
C ILE A 365 -13.08 30.97 -3.09
N THR A 366 -14.29 30.45 -3.29
CA THR A 366 -15.43 30.70 -2.41
C THR A 366 -15.91 29.37 -1.81
N TRP A 367 -15.84 29.24 -0.52
CA TRP A 367 -16.42 28.11 0.21
C TRP A 367 -17.95 28.15 0.21
N GLU A 368 -18.59 27.02 0.47
CA GLU A 368 -20.06 26.93 0.52
C GLU A 368 -20.70 27.86 1.56
N ASP A 369 -19.98 28.18 2.65
CA ASP A 369 -20.38 29.15 3.68
C ASP A 369 -20.19 30.61 3.25
N GLY A 370 -19.66 30.88 2.06
CA GLY A 370 -19.43 32.21 1.52
C GLY A 370 -18.04 32.80 1.83
N LYS A 371 -17.23 32.14 2.63
CA LYS A 371 -15.85 32.58 2.91
C LYS A 371 -15.02 32.58 1.63
N LYS A 372 -14.30 33.66 1.38
CA LYS A 372 -13.33 33.76 0.27
C LYS A 372 -11.91 33.69 0.82
N GLU A 373 -11.05 32.99 0.09
CA GLU A 373 -9.62 32.91 0.40
C GLU A 373 -8.81 32.57 -0.86
N PRO A 374 -7.48 32.83 -0.86
CA PRO A 374 -6.61 32.44 -1.97
C PRO A 374 -6.71 30.94 -2.28
N LEU A 375 -6.59 30.59 -3.56
CA LEU A 375 -6.54 29.18 -3.98
C LEU A 375 -5.22 28.55 -3.53
N VAL A 376 -5.28 27.78 -2.46
CA VAL A 376 -4.16 27.01 -1.94
C VAL A 376 -4.11 25.64 -2.60
N PHE A 377 -2.94 25.30 -3.17
CA PHE A 377 -2.66 23.98 -3.70
C PHE A 377 -1.72 23.23 -2.76
N TRP A 378 -2.24 22.23 -2.08
CA TRP A 378 -1.52 21.44 -1.09
C TRP A 378 -0.75 20.28 -1.72
N TYR A 379 0.52 20.11 -1.32
CA TYR A 379 1.37 19.00 -1.71
C TYR A 379 2.01 18.30 -0.50
N MET A 380 2.44 17.04 -0.66
CA MET A 380 3.01 16.24 0.41
C MET A 380 4.45 16.68 0.71
N SER A 381 4.81 16.69 2.00
CA SER A 381 6.15 17.10 2.48
C SER A 381 7.26 16.07 2.21
N ARG A 382 6.91 14.87 1.74
CA ARG A 382 7.86 13.78 1.46
C ARG A 382 7.45 12.96 0.24
N SER A 383 8.44 12.27 -0.36
CA SER A 383 8.24 11.32 -1.44
C SER A 383 7.20 10.25 -1.10
N ARG A 384 6.40 9.88 -2.10
CA ARG A 384 5.41 8.81 -2.06
C ARG A 384 5.55 7.93 -3.31
N PRO A 385 5.11 6.67 -3.25
CA PRO A 385 5.19 5.77 -4.41
C PRO A 385 4.58 6.34 -5.69
N TYR A 386 3.57 7.18 -5.59
CA TYR A 386 2.84 7.80 -6.69
C TYR A 386 3.33 9.22 -7.06
N PHE A 387 4.06 9.90 -6.17
CA PHE A 387 4.72 11.20 -6.42
C PHE A 387 6.13 11.18 -5.81
N PRO A 388 7.16 10.82 -6.62
CA PRO A 388 8.53 10.68 -6.09
C PRO A 388 9.16 12.01 -5.66
N ASN A 389 8.83 13.10 -6.35
CA ASN A 389 9.29 14.47 -6.08
C ASN A 389 8.08 15.41 -5.94
N PRO A 390 7.32 15.33 -4.82
CA PRO A 390 6.03 16.01 -4.74
C PRO A 390 6.09 17.53 -4.82
N LYS A 391 7.18 18.16 -4.34
CA LYS A 391 7.36 19.61 -4.41
C LYS A 391 7.57 20.08 -5.86
N GLU A 392 8.54 19.50 -6.54
CA GLU A 392 8.89 19.83 -7.92
C GLU A 392 7.71 19.55 -8.88
N ILE A 393 6.97 18.47 -8.63
CA ILE A 393 5.77 18.13 -9.38
C ILE A 393 4.66 19.17 -9.11
N ALA A 394 4.47 19.60 -7.87
CA ALA A 394 3.50 20.65 -7.53
C ALA A 394 3.86 22.01 -8.17
N GLU A 395 5.15 22.37 -8.14
CA GLU A 395 5.66 23.61 -8.77
C GLU A 395 5.45 23.59 -10.29
N ALA A 396 5.72 22.46 -10.95
CA ALA A 396 5.47 22.31 -12.39
C ALA A 396 3.98 22.42 -12.74
N MET A 397 3.11 21.78 -11.95
CA MET A 397 1.66 21.89 -12.14
C MET A 397 1.15 23.31 -11.89
N ALA A 398 1.63 23.99 -10.84
CA ALA A 398 1.27 25.38 -10.56
C ALA A 398 1.71 26.34 -11.68
N ALA A 399 2.90 26.11 -12.24
CA ALA A 399 3.39 26.87 -13.39
C ALA A 399 2.53 26.68 -14.66
N ASP A 400 2.07 25.44 -14.90
CA ASP A 400 1.15 25.16 -16.02
C ASP A 400 -0.22 25.83 -15.80
N LEU A 401 -0.78 25.76 -14.61
CA LEU A 401 -2.04 26.42 -14.25
C LEU A 401 -1.94 27.95 -14.41
N ALA A 402 -0.80 28.55 -14.05
CA ALA A 402 -0.59 29.99 -14.19
C ALA A 402 -0.65 30.47 -15.65
N LYS A 403 -0.27 29.64 -16.64
CA LYS A 403 -0.36 29.97 -18.09
C LYS A 403 -1.78 30.23 -18.57
N VAL A 404 -2.77 29.69 -17.87
CA VAL A 404 -4.19 29.87 -18.19
C VAL A 404 -4.92 30.80 -17.23
N GLY A 405 -4.18 31.49 -16.35
CA GLY A 405 -4.74 32.44 -15.38
C GLY A 405 -5.19 31.85 -14.07
N ILE A 406 -4.91 30.56 -13.81
CA ILE A 406 -5.17 29.93 -12.50
C ILE A 406 -3.93 30.12 -11.62
N LYS A 407 -4.04 30.95 -10.57
CA LYS A 407 -2.94 31.28 -9.66
C LYS A 407 -3.13 30.52 -8.35
N THR A 408 -2.16 29.70 -7.98
CA THR A 408 -2.20 28.89 -6.76
C THR A 408 -1.12 29.29 -5.78
N GLN A 409 -1.40 29.17 -4.48
CA GLN A 409 -0.40 29.25 -3.41
C GLN A 409 -0.02 27.83 -2.99
N LEU A 410 1.23 27.44 -3.19
CA LEU A 410 1.71 26.11 -2.79
C LEU A 410 1.89 26.05 -1.27
N GLN A 411 1.30 25.02 -0.65
CA GLN A 411 1.46 24.76 0.78
C GLN A 411 1.73 23.28 1.06
N THR A 412 2.47 23.04 2.12
CA THR A 412 2.74 21.69 2.65
C THR A 412 2.74 21.71 4.17
N THR A 413 2.62 20.53 4.78
CA THR A 413 2.71 20.35 6.21
C THR A 413 3.21 18.94 6.53
N GLU A 414 3.44 18.63 7.79
CA GLU A 414 3.77 17.28 8.25
C GLU A 414 2.65 16.29 7.82
N TRP A 415 3.02 15.06 7.54
CA TRP A 415 2.14 14.09 6.88
C TRP A 415 0.85 13.76 7.66
N ALA A 416 0.95 13.55 8.97
CA ALA A 416 -0.23 13.26 9.79
C ALA A 416 -1.20 14.45 9.80
N VAL A 417 -0.66 15.68 9.92
CA VAL A 417 -1.43 16.93 9.85
C VAL A 417 -2.03 17.11 8.45
N TYR A 418 -1.33 16.71 7.39
CA TYR A 418 -1.83 16.73 6.02
C TYR A 418 -3.10 15.88 5.87
N LEU A 419 -3.05 14.63 6.35
CA LEU A 419 -4.18 13.72 6.30
C LEU A 419 -5.36 14.20 7.14
N ASP A 420 -5.09 14.77 8.32
CA ASP A 420 -6.13 15.34 9.18
C ASP A 420 -6.83 16.54 8.53
N LYS A 421 -6.07 17.48 7.97
CA LYS A 421 -6.62 18.62 7.22
C LYS A 421 -7.49 18.18 6.05
N ARG A 422 -7.04 17.16 5.28
CA ARG A 422 -7.83 16.56 4.20
C ARG A 422 -9.14 15.99 4.73
N LYS A 423 -9.06 15.15 5.77
CA LYS A 423 -10.22 14.50 6.39
C LYS A 423 -11.25 15.53 6.89
N ASN A 424 -10.79 16.65 7.43
CA ASN A 424 -11.63 17.73 7.94
C ASN A 424 -12.09 18.72 6.84
N GLY A 425 -11.74 18.47 5.55
CA GLY A 425 -12.16 19.29 4.43
C GLY A 425 -11.55 20.69 4.39
N GLN A 426 -10.35 20.87 4.95
CA GLN A 426 -9.65 22.16 5.05
C GLN A 426 -8.75 22.45 3.85
N MET A 427 -8.64 21.52 2.90
CA MET A 427 -7.83 21.68 1.70
C MET A 427 -8.72 21.89 0.49
N PRO A 428 -8.64 23.04 -0.21
CA PRO A 428 -9.46 23.29 -1.39
C PRO A 428 -9.00 22.47 -2.60
N LEU A 429 -7.70 22.38 -2.82
CA LEU A 429 -7.06 21.63 -3.90
C LEU A 429 -5.83 20.92 -3.33
N TYR A 430 -5.68 19.62 -3.60
CA TYR A 430 -4.59 18.86 -3.01
C TYR A 430 -4.12 17.69 -3.87
N MET A 431 -2.81 17.42 -3.80
CA MET A 431 -2.18 16.23 -4.36
C MET A 431 -2.35 15.06 -3.40
N LEU A 432 -2.70 13.90 -3.92
CA LEU A 432 -2.66 12.65 -3.16
C LEU A 432 -2.50 11.49 -4.15
N GLY A 433 -2.45 10.29 -3.64
CA GLY A 433 -2.44 9.10 -4.47
C GLY A 433 -2.90 7.89 -3.68
N TRP A 434 -3.01 6.80 -4.39
CA TRP A 434 -3.37 5.51 -3.83
C TRP A 434 -2.40 4.44 -4.31
N THR A 435 -2.03 3.56 -3.40
CA THR A 435 -1.39 2.28 -3.72
C THR A 435 -2.42 1.21 -3.43
N GLY A 436 -2.74 0.39 -4.41
CA GLY A 436 -3.75 -0.64 -4.24
C GLY A 436 -3.31 -1.70 -3.21
N ASP A 437 -4.19 -2.01 -2.28
CA ASP A 437 -3.96 -3.01 -1.24
C ASP A 437 -4.17 -4.43 -1.76
N ASN A 438 -4.96 -4.55 -2.83
CA ASN A 438 -5.21 -5.82 -3.53
C ASN A 438 -5.35 -5.61 -5.04
N GLY A 439 -5.68 -6.65 -5.78
CA GLY A 439 -5.81 -6.61 -7.24
C GLY A 439 -7.23 -6.46 -7.76
N ASP A 440 -8.19 -6.16 -6.90
CA ASP A 440 -9.56 -5.90 -7.33
C ASP A 440 -9.74 -4.40 -7.62
N PRO A 441 -10.31 -4.02 -8.78
CA PRO A 441 -10.62 -2.63 -9.09
C PRO A 441 -11.47 -1.91 -8.04
N ASP A 442 -12.23 -2.67 -7.27
CA ASP A 442 -13.05 -2.17 -6.15
C ASP A 442 -12.23 -1.37 -5.14
N ASN A 443 -11.00 -1.80 -4.87
CA ASN A 443 -10.08 -1.13 -3.95
C ASN A 443 -9.68 0.28 -4.39
N PHE A 444 -9.70 0.54 -5.71
CA PHE A 444 -9.49 1.89 -6.26
C PHE A 444 -10.79 2.68 -6.36
N LEU A 445 -11.87 2.07 -6.78
CA LEU A 445 -13.07 2.79 -7.17
C LEU A 445 -14.11 2.84 -6.05
N CYS A 446 -14.55 1.70 -5.53
CA CYS A 446 -15.62 1.69 -4.53
C CYS A 446 -15.15 2.24 -3.19
N TYR A 447 -13.91 1.95 -2.80
CA TYR A 447 -13.32 2.53 -1.59
C TYR A 447 -13.43 4.06 -1.54
N PHE A 448 -13.34 4.73 -2.71
CA PHE A 448 -13.42 6.19 -2.81
C PHE A 448 -14.81 6.71 -3.18
N PHE A 449 -15.55 6.02 -4.07
CA PHE A 449 -16.71 6.62 -4.76
C PHE A 449 -18.05 5.91 -4.51
N CYS A 450 -18.11 4.82 -3.73
CA CYS A 450 -19.38 4.17 -3.38
C CYS A 450 -20.20 4.93 -2.32
N GLN A 451 -19.58 5.91 -1.64
CA GLN A 451 -20.23 6.75 -0.64
C GLN A 451 -20.12 8.23 -1.08
N PRO A 452 -21.02 8.71 -1.94
CA PRO A 452 -20.97 10.09 -2.45
C PRO A 452 -20.96 11.12 -1.31
N GLY A 453 -20.12 12.14 -1.45
CA GLY A 453 -19.96 13.19 -0.45
C GLY A 453 -19.06 12.85 0.74
N ALA A 454 -18.37 11.70 0.70
CA ALA A 454 -17.40 11.36 1.75
C ALA A 454 -16.15 12.27 1.67
N ALA A 455 -15.56 12.58 2.83
CA ALA A 455 -14.40 13.48 2.91
C ALA A 455 -13.16 12.97 2.15
N ARG A 456 -12.99 11.66 2.03
CA ARG A 456 -11.86 11.06 1.29
C ARG A 456 -11.85 11.34 -0.21
N GLU A 457 -13.00 11.69 -0.80
CA GLU A 457 -13.12 12.16 -2.19
C GLU A 457 -13.14 13.68 -2.33
N GLY A 458 -12.90 14.42 -1.26
CA GLY A 458 -13.08 15.88 -1.25
C GLY A 458 -14.56 16.28 -1.30
N PHE A 459 -15.45 15.46 -0.75
CA PHE A 459 -16.92 15.62 -0.75
C PHE A 459 -17.58 15.52 -2.15
N TYR A 460 -16.90 14.88 -3.09
CA TYR A 460 -17.46 14.62 -4.42
C TYR A 460 -18.70 13.73 -4.36
N GLY A 461 -19.78 14.16 -4.98
CA GLY A 461 -21.05 13.45 -5.05
C GLY A 461 -21.43 13.11 -6.48
N ASN A 462 -21.40 11.82 -6.84
CA ASN A 462 -21.87 11.32 -8.13
C ASN A 462 -22.64 10.02 -7.93
N LYS A 463 -23.96 10.14 -7.77
CA LYS A 463 -24.83 8.98 -7.53
C LYS A 463 -24.80 7.94 -8.66
N PRO A 464 -24.86 8.31 -9.96
CA PRO A 464 -24.72 7.35 -11.06
C PRO A 464 -23.43 6.53 -10.99
N LEU A 465 -22.29 7.15 -10.64
CA LEU A 465 -21.01 6.46 -10.43
C LEU A 465 -21.10 5.46 -9.27
N ALA A 466 -21.61 5.90 -8.12
CA ALA A 466 -21.78 5.04 -6.94
C ALA A 466 -22.68 3.84 -7.23
N ASP A 467 -23.82 4.04 -7.91
CA ASP A 467 -24.75 2.97 -8.27
C ASP A 467 -24.10 1.90 -9.18
N VAL A 468 -23.28 2.32 -10.15
CA VAL A 468 -22.51 1.41 -11.03
C VAL A 468 -21.52 0.58 -10.21
N LEU A 469 -20.79 1.21 -9.29
CA LEU A 469 -19.79 0.57 -8.46
C LEU A 469 -20.42 -0.43 -7.46
N LEU A 470 -21.49 -0.04 -6.78
CA LEU A 470 -22.23 -0.91 -5.87
C LEU A 470 -22.83 -2.15 -6.59
N ARG A 471 -23.23 -2.00 -7.86
CA ARG A 471 -23.62 -3.15 -8.69
C ARG A 471 -22.43 -4.06 -8.98
N ALA A 472 -21.25 -3.49 -9.27
CA ALA A 472 -20.05 -4.28 -9.55
C ALA A 472 -19.64 -5.14 -8.35
N GLN A 473 -19.81 -4.67 -7.10
CA GLN A 473 -19.53 -5.45 -5.89
C GLN A 473 -20.39 -6.71 -5.76
N LYS A 474 -21.60 -6.70 -6.30
CA LYS A 474 -22.59 -7.79 -6.13
C LYS A 474 -22.49 -8.88 -7.20
N LEU A 475 -21.78 -8.63 -8.30
CA LEU A 475 -21.63 -9.58 -9.40
C LEU A 475 -20.46 -10.54 -9.13
N THR A 476 -20.68 -11.84 -9.36
CA THR A 476 -19.65 -12.86 -9.17
C THR A 476 -18.75 -13.06 -10.39
N GLN A 477 -19.22 -12.67 -11.59
CA GLN A 477 -18.45 -12.84 -12.83
C GLN A 477 -17.54 -11.65 -13.09
N GLN A 478 -16.23 -11.88 -13.12
CA GLN A 478 -15.20 -10.87 -13.33
C GLN A 478 -15.39 -10.07 -14.63
N SER A 479 -15.79 -10.73 -15.73
CA SER A 479 -16.02 -10.07 -17.02
C SER A 479 -17.15 -9.03 -16.98
N GLU A 480 -18.23 -9.31 -16.24
CA GLU A 480 -19.34 -8.38 -16.07
C GLU A 480 -18.95 -7.23 -15.14
N ARG A 481 -18.22 -7.51 -14.06
CA ARG A 481 -17.64 -6.48 -13.20
C ARG A 481 -16.71 -5.55 -13.98
N ALA A 482 -15.85 -6.10 -14.85
CA ALA A 482 -14.94 -5.32 -15.68
C ALA A 482 -15.67 -4.29 -16.58
N LYS A 483 -16.85 -4.64 -17.12
CA LYS A 483 -17.67 -3.72 -17.90
C LYS A 483 -18.15 -2.53 -17.04
N LEU A 484 -18.61 -2.83 -15.82
CA LEU A 484 -19.07 -1.79 -14.89
C LEU A 484 -17.93 -0.87 -14.41
N TYR A 485 -16.75 -1.42 -14.14
CA TYR A 485 -15.59 -0.60 -13.76
C TYR A 485 -15.14 0.30 -14.92
N ARG A 486 -15.13 -0.19 -16.17
CA ARG A 486 -14.87 0.68 -17.33
C ARG A 486 -15.92 1.77 -17.50
N GLN A 487 -17.20 1.47 -17.25
CA GLN A 487 -18.27 2.48 -17.22
C GLN A 487 -18.04 3.52 -16.10
N ALA A 488 -17.64 3.07 -14.91
CA ALA A 488 -17.34 3.95 -13.78
C ALA A 488 -16.19 4.92 -14.08
N GLU A 489 -15.09 4.41 -14.68
CA GLU A 489 -13.96 5.26 -15.10
C GLU A 489 -14.36 6.28 -16.16
N GLN A 490 -15.24 5.91 -17.10
CA GLN A 490 -15.78 6.85 -18.08
C GLN A 490 -16.58 7.98 -17.40
N LEU A 491 -17.48 7.63 -16.48
CA LEU A 491 -18.27 8.61 -15.71
C LEU A 491 -17.37 9.57 -14.92
N LEU A 492 -16.36 9.01 -14.25
CA LEU A 492 -15.41 9.80 -13.45
C LEU A 492 -14.57 10.74 -14.30
N ARG A 493 -14.11 10.27 -15.46
CA ARG A 493 -13.38 11.08 -16.45
C ARG A 493 -14.26 12.18 -17.03
N ASP A 494 -15.47 11.87 -17.49
CA ASP A 494 -16.36 12.83 -18.16
C ASP A 494 -16.81 13.97 -17.24
N ASP A 495 -16.85 13.70 -15.94
CA ASP A 495 -17.13 14.71 -14.92
C ASP A 495 -15.87 15.41 -14.40
N ALA A 496 -14.67 14.99 -14.80
CA ALA A 496 -13.40 15.45 -14.21
C ALA A 496 -13.45 15.44 -12.67
N GLY A 497 -14.07 14.39 -12.10
CA GLY A 497 -14.28 14.28 -10.67
C GLY A 497 -12.99 14.25 -9.86
N ARG A 498 -11.89 13.85 -10.53
CA ARG A 498 -10.52 13.86 -10.02
C ARG A 498 -9.55 13.89 -11.19
N LEU A 499 -8.39 14.52 -11.05
CA LEU A 499 -7.38 14.55 -12.11
C LEU A 499 -6.29 13.51 -11.83
N PHE A 500 -6.22 12.48 -12.63
CA PHE A 500 -5.17 11.46 -12.54
C PHE A 500 -3.92 11.95 -13.25
N ILE A 501 -2.76 11.86 -12.60
CA ILE A 501 -1.51 12.45 -13.08
C ILE A 501 -0.58 11.36 -13.59
N ALA A 502 -0.24 10.39 -12.75
CA ALA A 502 0.72 9.36 -13.09
C ALA A 502 0.46 8.04 -12.37
N ASN A 503 0.82 6.94 -13.05
CA ASN A 503 1.05 5.64 -12.46
C ASN A 503 2.56 5.44 -12.40
N ASN A 504 3.11 5.19 -11.22
CA ASN A 504 4.54 5.00 -11.03
C ASN A 504 4.90 3.53 -10.81
N GLN A 505 6.08 3.13 -11.25
CA GLN A 505 6.73 1.86 -10.94
C GLN A 505 7.85 2.13 -9.94
N PRO A 506 7.58 2.08 -8.62
CA PRO A 506 8.56 2.45 -7.61
C PRO A 506 9.87 1.69 -7.79
N PRO A 507 11.01 2.39 -7.97
CA PRO A 507 12.31 1.75 -8.15
C PRO A 507 12.86 1.23 -6.82
N LEU A 508 13.46 0.06 -6.88
CA LEU A 508 14.14 -0.63 -5.80
C LEU A 508 15.59 -0.89 -6.24
N ALA A 509 16.54 -0.72 -5.35
CA ALA A 509 17.94 -1.02 -5.63
C ALA A 509 18.44 -2.17 -4.75
N PHE A 510 19.17 -3.11 -5.33
CA PHE A 510 19.74 -4.27 -4.63
C PHE A 510 21.19 -4.50 -5.01
N ALA A 511 21.98 -5.06 -4.10
CA ALA A 511 23.26 -5.63 -4.44
C ALA A 511 23.05 -6.79 -5.45
N LYS A 512 23.91 -6.90 -6.46
CA LYS A 512 23.76 -7.88 -7.56
C LYS A 512 23.82 -9.34 -7.09
N ARG A 513 24.47 -9.57 -5.94
CA ARG A 513 24.53 -10.88 -5.26
C ARG A 513 23.20 -11.32 -4.62
N VAL A 514 22.24 -10.42 -4.45
CA VAL A 514 20.89 -10.77 -3.95
C VAL A 514 20.09 -11.39 -5.09
N LYS A 515 19.59 -12.59 -4.89
CA LYS A 515 18.72 -13.29 -5.84
C LYS A 515 17.39 -13.64 -5.18
N GLY A 516 16.41 -13.98 -6.01
CA GLY A 516 15.11 -14.48 -5.53
C GLY A 516 14.19 -13.44 -4.89
N TYR A 517 14.58 -12.16 -4.81
CA TYR A 517 13.65 -11.10 -4.44
C TYR A 517 12.72 -10.78 -5.62
N VAL A 518 11.45 -10.74 -5.36
CA VAL A 518 10.42 -10.48 -6.38
C VAL A 518 9.59 -9.27 -5.93
N PRO A 519 9.70 -8.11 -6.62
CA PRO A 519 8.88 -6.95 -6.33
C PRO A 519 7.39 -7.27 -6.47
N HIS A 520 6.60 -6.88 -5.47
CA HIS A 520 5.15 -7.11 -5.47
C HIS A 520 4.38 -5.79 -5.70
N PRO A 521 3.30 -5.77 -6.51
CA PRO A 521 2.56 -4.55 -6.82
C PRO A 521 1.98 -3.82 -5.60
N THR A 522 1.60 -4.55 -4.54
CA THR A 522 1.07 -3.96 -3.30
C THR A 522 2.16 -3.47 -2.33
N GLY A 523 3.44 -3.73 -2.62
CA GLY A 523 4.55 -3.43 -1.70
C GLY A 523 4.71 -4.42 -0.55
N SER A 524 3.93 -5.51 -0.56
CA SER A 524 3.96 -6.55 0.47
C SER A 524 4.77 -7.76 -0.01
N GLU A 525 6.07 -7.56 -0.21
CA GLU A 525 6.98 -8.61 -0.66
C GLU A 525 7.28 -9.64 0.42
N TYR A 526 7.51 -10.89 0.00
CA TYR A 526 8.02 -11.96 0.85
C TYR A 526 9.54 -12.10 0.68
N PHE A 527 10.26 -12.20 1.79
CA PHE A 527 11.73 -12.35 1.77
C PHE A 527 12.20 -13.81 1.90
N ASN A 528 11.32 -14.77 2.07
CA ASN A 528 11.67 -16.18 2.21
C ASN A 528 12.31 -16.81 0.96
N THR A 529 12.12 -16.19 -0.21
CA THR A 529 12.77 -16.61 -1.47
C THR A 529 14.13 -15.97 -1.69
N VAL A 530 14.50 -14.97 -0.89
CA VAL A 530 15.77 -14.26 -1.02
C VAL A 530 16.95 -15.15 -0.66
N GLU A 531 17.99 -15.11 -1.50
CA GLU A 531 19.28 -15.77 -1.25
C GLU A 531 20.44 -14.83 -1.54
N MET A 532 21.56 -15.05 -0.86
CA MET A 532 22.80 -14.30 -1.01
C MET A 532 23.83 -15.20 -1.73
N GLN A 533 24.32 -14.77 -2.89
CA GLN A 533 25.33 -15.46 -3.69
C GLN A 533 26.70 -14.78 -3.57
#